data_73fcf745325b397e0e2610bf4a0b1f8a
#
_entry.id   73fcf745325b397e0e2610bf4a0b1f8a
#
_cell.length_a   1.000
_cell.length_b   1.000
_cell.length_c   1.000
_cell.angle_alpha   90.00
_cell.angle_beta   90.00
_cell.angle_gamma   90.00
#
_symmetry.space_group_name_H-M   'P 1'
#
loop_
_entity.id
_entity.type
_entity.pdbx_description
1 polymer ?
#
loop_
_entity_poly.entity_id
_entity_poly.type
_entity_poly.pdbx_seq_one_letter_code
_entity_poly.pdbx_strand_id
1 'polypeptide(L)'
;MLTPSLEQVKQLAKQYNTIPVFYDFSADNQTPINLYRAMSEGAKNAFIFESVNNGEQWGRYSFVGANPKQEIQMHGTTACILENNQKKTFMVEHPILFLKERMAQY
;
A
#
# COMPACT_ATOMS: atom_id res chain seq x y z
N MET A 1 17.42 4.17 12.02
CA MET A 1 16.92 3.18 13.01
C MET A 1 15.51 2.77 12.66
N LEU A 2 15.25 1.50 12.67
CA LEU A 2 13.89 1.00 12.42
C LEU A 2 12.98 1.24 13.61
N THR A 3 11.77 1.66 13.33
CA THR A 3 10.73 1.91 14.34
C THR A 3 9.46 1.16 13.94
N PRO A 4 8.81 0.43 14.82
CA PRO A 4 9.22 0.08 16.18
C PRO A 4 10.40 -0.89 16.23
N SER A 5 11.01 -1.08 17.40
CA SER A 5 12.07 -2.07 17.59
C SER A 5 11.53 -3.49 17.48
N LEU A 6 12.42 -4.45 17.30
CA LEU A 6 12.02 -5.85 17.21
C LEU A 6 11.23 -6.32 18.45
N GLU A 7 11.63 -5.89 19.63
CA GLU A 7 10.90 -6.25 20.85
C GLU A 7 9.52 -5.64 20.89
N GLN A 8 9.40 -4.37 20.47
CA GLN A 8 8.10 -3.71 20.37
C GLN A 8 7.20 -4.43 19.37
N VAL A 9 7.74 -4.83 18.22
CA VAL A 9 6.97 -5.60 17.22
C VAL A 9 6.47 -6.91 17.83
N LYS A 10 7.32 -7.63 18.58
CA LYS A 10 6.89 -8.87 19.23
C LYS A 10 5.75 -8.65 20.23
N GLN A 11 5.76 -7.53 20.94
CA GLN A 11 4.68 -7.20 21.86
C GLN A 11 3.39 -6.83 21.11
N LEU A 12 3.50 -5.99 20.08
CA LEU A 12 2.36 -5.58 19.26
C LEU A 12 1.73 -6.77 18.52
N ALA A 13 2.53 -7.74 18.10
CA ALA A 13 2.06 -8.93 17.40
C ALA A 13 1.13 -9.81 18.23
N LYS A 14 1.09 -9.61 19.55
CA LYS A 14 0.13 -10.30 20.41
C LYS A 14 -1.29 -9.77 20.25
N GLN A 15 -1.45 -8.54 19.77
CA GLN A 15 -2.74 -7.86 19.64
C GLN A 15 -3.11 -7.51 18.20
N TYR A 16 -2.12 -7.33 17.32
CA TYR A 16 -2.34 -6.83 15.97
C TYR A 16 -1.79 -7.78 14.93
N ASN A 17 -2.51 -7.92 13.83
CA ASN A 17 -2.10 -8.76 12.70
C ASN A 17 -1.17 -8.01 11.74
N THR A 18 -1.28 -6.69 11.70
CA THR A 18 -0.50 -5.85 10.80
C THR A 18 0.19 -4.77 11.60
N ILE A 19 1.51 -4.70 11.48
CA ILE A 19 2.33 -3.76 12.24
C ILE A 19 3.22 -3.02 11.24
N PRO A 20 3.03 -1.70 11.07
CA PRO A 20 3.90 -0.93 10.19
C PRO A 20 5.29 -0.79 10.82
N VAL A 21 6.31 -0.98 9.99
CA VAL A 21 7.71 -0.76 10.38
C VAL A 21 8.27 0.26 9.41
N PHE A 22 8.92 1.29 9.93
CA PHE A 22 9.41 2.37 9.10
C PHE A 22 10.82 2.81 9.49
N TYR A 23 11.45 3.50 8.58
CA TYR A 23 12.77 4.10 8.76
C TYR A 23 12.73 5.51 8.18
N ASP A 24 13.16 6.49 8.97
CA ASP A 24 13.24 7.88 8.54
C ASP A 24 14.63 8.20 8.02
N PHE A 25 14.69 8.84 6.87
CA PHE A 25 15.95 9.31 6.31
C PHE A 25 15.73 10.62 5.56
N SER A 26 16.81 11.39 5.42
CA SER A 26 16.76 12.63 4.65
C SER A 26 16.76 12.33 3.15
N ALA A 27 15.89 13.01 2.42
CA ALA A 27 15.75 12.84 0.97
C ALA A 27 15.83 14.21 0.26
N ASP A 28 16.74 15.05 0.69
CA ASP A 28 16.84 16.44 0.22
C ASP A 28 17.03 16.58 -1.28
N ASN A 29 17.64 15.58 -1.92
CA ASN A 29 17.90 15.57 -3.35
C ASN A 29 16.87 14.79 -4.15
N GLN A 30 15.75 14.39 -3.52
CA GLN A 30 14.73 13.60 -4.17
C GLN A 30 13.39 14.33 -4.22
N THR A 31 12.64 14.05 -5.26
CA THR A 31 11.25 14.47 -5.37
C THR A 31 10.35 13.24 -5.37
N PRO A 32 9.05 13.38 -5.02
CA PRO A 32 8.12 12.25 -5.11
C PRO A 32 8.08 11.60 -6.49
N ILE A 33 8.14 12.41 -7.56
CA ILE A 33 8.13 11.90 -8.93
C ILE A 33 9.40 11.10 -9.23
N ASN A 34 10.56 11.57 -8.78
CA ASN A 34 11.81 10.84 -8.98
C ASN A 34 11.81 9.51 -8.23
N LEU A 35 11.31 9.50 -7.01
CA LEU A 35 11.13 8.26 -6.25
C LEU A 35 10.17 7.30 -6.94
N TYR A 36 9.05 7.81 -7.43
CA TYR A 36 8.10 7.00 -8.18
C TYR A 36 8.75 6.37 -9.40
N ARG A 37 9.51 7.13 -10.18
CA ARG A 37 10.22 6.62 -11.34
C ARG A 37 11.19 5.51 -10.97
N ALA A 38 11.97 5.72 -9.92
CA ALA A 38 12.95 4.73 -9.46
C ALA A 38 12.26 3.45 -8.96
N MET A 39 11.19 3.59 -8.19
CA MET A 39 10.47 2.45 -7.64
C MET A 39 9.65 1.69 -8.68
N SER A 40 9.14 2.39 -9.69
CA SER A 40 8.31 1.78 -10.74
C SER A 40 9.12 1.08 -11.82
N GLU A 41 10.41 1.35 -11.93
CA GLU A 41 11.27 0.71 -12.90
C GLU A 41 11.35 -0.80 -12.65
N GLY A 42 10.91 -1.59 -13.62
CA GLY A 42 10.84 -3.03 -13.48
C GLY A 42 9.71 -3.54 -12.62
N ALA A 43 8.94 -2.66 -11.99
CA ALA A 43 7.80 -3.05 -11.18
C ALA A 43 6.58 -3.33 -12.06
N LYS A 44 5.78 -4.31 -11.65
CA LYS A 44 4.57 -4.66 -12.39
C LYS A 44 3.50 -3.58 -12.20
N ASN A 45 3.35 -3.08 -10.98
CA ASN A 45 2.42 -2.00 -10.65
C ASN A 45 3.07 -1.07 -9.63
N ALA A 46 2.78 0.20 -9.77
CA ALA A 46 3.26 1.24 -8.87
C ALA A 46 2.21 2.35 -8.79
N PHE A 47 2.26 3.14 -7.73
CA PHE A 47 1.38 4.29 -7.59
C PHE A 47 2.11 5.46 -6.96
N ILE A 48 1.57 6.65 -7.21
CA ILE A 48 1.96 7.87 -6.53
C ILE A 48 0.69 8.65 -6.16
N PHE A 49 0.60 9.03 -4.90
CA PHE A 49 -0.43 9.95 -4.42
C PHE A 49 0.24 11.24 -4.02
N GLU A 50 -0.09 12.31 -4.72
CA GLU A 50 0.37 13.65 -4.39
C GLU A 50 -0.81 14.51 -3.97
N SER A 51 -0.65 15.20 -2.84
CA SER A 51 -1.61 16.17 -2.40
C SER A 51 -1.21 17.53 -2.97
N VAL A 52 -2.06 18.09 -3.84
CA VAL A 52 -1.91 19.44 -4.34
C VAL A 52 -2.81 20.35 -3.51
N ASN A 53 -2.22 20.98 -2.52
CA ASN A 53 -2.97 21.92 -1.70
C ASN A 53 -2.31 23.30 -1.78
N ASN A 54 -3.10 24.32 -2.16
CA ASN A 54 -2.65 25.67 -2.42
C ASN A 54 -2.23 26.37 -1.12
N GLY A 55 -1.04 26.02 -0.61
CA GLY A 55 -0.43 26.72 0.51
C GLY A 55 -0.93 26.35 1.90
N GLU A 56 -1.77 25.35 2.05
CA GLU A 56 -2.20 24.89 3.35
C GLU A 56 -1.31 23.76 3.88
N GLN A 57 -1.27 23.63 5.21
CA GLN A 57 -0.37 22.72 5.90
C GLN A 57 -0.60 21.23 5.60
N TRP A 58 -1.74 20.87 5.04
CA TRP A 58 -2.15 19.48 4.83
C TRP A 58 -1.62 18.86 3.54
N GLY A 59 -1.09 19.68 2.63
CA GLY A 59 -0.53 19.22 1.35
C GLY A 59 0.92 18.77 1.40
N ARG A 60 1.41 18.30 2.55
CA ARG A 60 2.83 18.00 2.77
C ARG A 60 3.26 16.60 2.40
N TYR A 61 2.34 15.70 2.25
CA TYR A 61 2.67 14.30 2.15
C TYR A 61 2.40 13.77 0.76
N SER A 62 3.36 13.02 0.25
CA SER A 62 3.19 12.21 -0.94
C SER A 62 3.44 10.76 -0.56
N PHE A 63 2.71 9.85 -1.20
CA PHE A 63 2.84 8.43 -0.97
C PHE A 63 3.23 7.76 -2.28
N VAL A 64 4.28 6.95 -2.25
CA VAL A 64 4.75 6.19 -3.40
C VAL A 64 4.83 4.73 -2.99
N GLY A 65 4.29 3.85 -3.82
CA GLY A 65 4.36 2.42 -3.58
C GLY A 65 4.57 1.65 -4.86
N ALA A 66 5.14 0.47 -4.75
CA ALA A 66 5.40 -0.40 -5.88
C ALA A 66 5.40 -1.86 -5.44
N ASN A 67 5.23 -2.77 -6.38
CA ASN A 67 5.27 -4.22 -6.18
C ASN A 67 4.28 -4.70 -5.12
N PRO A 68 2.97 -4.52 -5.36
CA PRO A 68 1.99 -5.01 -4.41
C PRO A 68 2.08 -6.53 -4.27
N LYS A 69 1.92 -7.00 -3.06
CA LYS A 69 1.92 -8.42 -2.76
C LYS A 69 0.65 -9.11 -3.27
N GLN A 70 -0.45 -8.40 -3.21
CA GLN A 70 -1.73 -8.87 -3.68
C GLN A 70 -2.46 -7.72 -4.37
N GLU A 71 -3.12 -8.02 -5.47
CA GLU A 71 -3.98 -7.07 -6.17
C GLU A 71 -5.39 -7.61 -6.24
N ILE A 72 -6.37 -6.73 -6.06
CA ILE A 72 -7.77 -7.05 -6.25
C ILE A 72 -8.29 -6.16 -7.35
N GLN A 73 -8.79 -6.78 -8.42
CA GLN A 73 -9.41 -6.08 -9.53
C GLN A 73 -10.90 -6.40 -9.53
N MET A 74 -11.72 -5.36 -9.61
CA MET A 74 -13.17 -5.50 -9.65
C MET A 74 -13.68 -5.00 -10.99
N HIS A 75 -14.52 -5.79 -11.63
CA HIS A 75 -15.13 -5.43 -12.90
C HIS A 75 -16.61 -5.82 -12.86
N GLY A 76 -17.48 -4.86 -12.58
CA GLY A 76 -18.88 -5.14 -12.30
C GLY A 76 -19.00 -6.04 -11.06
N THR A 77 -19.57 -7.23 -11.25
CA THR A 77 -19.72 -8.22 -10.19
C THR A 77 -18.65 -9.32 -10.24
N THR A 78 -17.61 -9.12 -11.04
CA THR A 78 -16.51 -10.08 -11.16
C THR A 78 -15.31 -9.54 -10.38
N ALA A 79 -14.82 -10.36 -9.44
CA ALA A 79 -13.62 -10.07 -8.67
C ALA A 79 -12.47 -10.94 -9.16
N CYS A 80 -11.29 -10.35 -9.25
CA CYS A 80 -10.07 -11.06 -9.60
C CYS A 80 -9.01 -10.75 -8.56
N ILE A 81 -8.41 -11.78 -7.99
CA ILE A 81 -7.32 -11.66 -7.03
C ILE A 81 -6.05 -12.19 -7.69
N LEU A 82 -5.03 -11.32 -7.73
CA LEU A 82 -3.71 -11.66 -8.25
C LEU A 82 -2.71 -11.71 -7.12
N GLU A 83 -2.10 -12.85 -6.91
CA GLU A 83 -1.09 -13.08 -5.87
C GLU A 83 -0.13 -14.18 -6.31
N ASN A 84 1.16 -13.99 -6.14
CA ASN A 84 2.21 -14.97 -6.48
C ASN A 84 2.08 -15.50 -7.92
N ASN A 85 1.82 -14.61 -8.89
CA ASN A 85 1.60 -14.98 -10.30
C ASN A 85 0.39 -15.89 -10.53
N GLN A 86 -0.46 -16.03 -9.54
CA GLN A 86 -1.71 -16.78 -9.65
C GLN A 86 -2.89 -15.82 -9.71
N LYS A 87 -3.88 -16.19 -10.52
CA LYS A 87 -5.07 -15.38 -10.73
C LYS A 87 -6.30 -16.21 -10.36
N LYS A 88 -7.10 -15.67 -9.44
CA LYS A 88 -8.39 -16.25 -9.06
C LYS A 88 -9.50 -15.29 -9.46
N THR A 89 -10.49 -15.80 -10.18
CA THR A 89 -11.63 -15.00 -10.63
C THR A 89 -12.91 -15.62 -10.11
N PHE A 90 -13.80 -14.81 -9.56
CA PHE A 90 -15.09 -15.28 -9.03
C PHE A 90 -16.12 -14.17 -9.03
N MET A 91 -17.39 -14.57 -8.88
CA MET A 91 -18.51 -13.62 -8.85
C MET A 91 -18.73 -13.11 -7.43
N VAL A 92 -19.05 -11.81 -7.33
CA VAL A 92 -19.32 -11.14 -6.06
C VAL A 92 -20.58 -10.31 -6.20
N GLU A 93 -21.57 -10.54 -5.32
CA GLU A 93 -22.82 -9.78 -5.35
C GLU A 93 -22.65 -8.32 -4.94
N HIS A 94 -21.81 -8.08 -3.92
CA HIS A 94 -21.60 -6.76 -3.35
C HIS A 94 -20.10 -6.42 -3.34
N PRO A 95 -19.59 -5.77 -4.40
CA PRO A 95 -18.15 -5.49 -4.54
C PRO A 95 -17.55 -4.71 -3.38
N ILE A 96 -18.24 -3.68 -2.91
CA ILE A 96 -17.73 -2.85 -1.81
C ILE A 96 -17.70 -3.64 -0.49
N LEU A 97 -18.71 -4.42 -0.23
CA LEU A 97 -18.74 -5.29 0.96
C LEU A 97 -17.62 -6.34 0.91
N PHE A 98 -17.38 -6.90 -0.26
CA PHE A 98 -16.28 -7.83 -0.47
C PHE A 98 -14.92 -7.21 -0.12
N LEU A 99 -14.66 -5.99 -0.59
CA LEU A 99 -13.42 -5.28 -0.28
C LEU A 99 -13.32 -4.98 1.22
N LYS A 100 -14.40 -4.58 1.84
CA LYS A 100 -14.44 -4.28 3.27
C LYS A 100 -14.12 -5.53 4.10
N GLU A 101 -14.73 -6.66 3.78
CA GLU A 101 -14.46 -7.93 4.44
C GLU A 101 -13.02 -8.38 4.24
N ARG A 102 -12.49 -8.18 3.04
CA ARG A 102 -11.11 -8.51 2.72
C ARG A 102 -10.13 -7.69 3.54
N MET A 103 -10.38 -6.40 3.69
CA MET A 103 -9.54 -5.49 4.48
C MET A 103 -9.63 -5.76 5.99
N ALA A 104 -10.72 -6.33 6.46
CA ALA A 104 -10.89 -6.63 7.87
C ALA A 104 -9.94 -7.72 8.40
N GLN A 105 -9.23 -8.42 7.52
CA GLN A 105 -8.24 -9.44 7.89
C GLN A 105 -6.91 -8.83 8.37
N TYR A 106 -6.67 -7.56 8.13
CA TYR A 106 -5.42 -6.88 8.44
C TYR A 106 -5.48 -6.03 9.69
#